data_f8811b7158fa4fe2c920bf041ce028c1
#
_entry.id   f8811b7158fa4fe2c920bf041ce028c1
#
_cell.length_a   1.000
_cell.length_b   1.000
_cell.length_c   1.000
_cell.angle_alpha   90.00
_cell.angle_beta   90.00
_cell.angle_gamma   90.00
#
_symmetry.space_group_name_H-M   'P 1'
#
loop_
_entity.id
_entity.type
_entity.pdbx_description
1 polymer ?
#
loop_
_entity_poly.entity_id
_entity_poly.type
_entity_poly.pdbx_seq_one_letter_code
_entity_poly.pdbx_strand_id
1 'polypeptide(L)'
;MTDRTTTVISVDQFIAAPPAAVWRALTEPELLARWWAAGDIAAAVGHRFHLDMPGWGSVPCEVVEVEPERRFVYTFTENWTLTWTVTPEGTGTRLFLEHSGFDLDDKRSRDAFERMGPGWRDTVLPRLAGVAAEIE
;
A
#
# COMPACT_ATOMS: atom_id res chain seq x y z
N MET A 1 17.14 27.53 2.50
CA MET A 1 16.10 26.95 2.53
C MET A 1 16.23 25.73 2.95
N THR A 2 15.61 25.26 3.49
CA THR A 2 15.71 24.15 3.76
C THR A 2 14.67 23.46 3.60
N ASP A 3 14.72 22.66 2.78
CA ASP A 3 13.70 21.89 2.57
C ASP A 3 13.60 20.94 3.58
N ARG A 4 12.52 20.85 4.12
CA ARG A 4 12.19 19.77 4.82
C ARG A 4 12.21 18.66 3.96
N THR A 5 12.97 17.77 4.17
CA THR A 5 13.04 16.73 3.29
C THR A 5 12.13 15.67 3.71
N THR A 6 11.02 15.64 3.08
CA THR A 6 10.19 14.46 3.18
C THR A 6 10.65 13.54 2.07
N THR A 7 10.70 12.26 2.34
CA THR A 7 11.12 11.30 1.33
C THR A 7 10.05 10.24 1.13
N VAL A 8 10.16 9.49 0.05
CA VAL A 8 9.15 8.54 -0.39
C VAL A 8 9.81 7.20 -0.61
N ILE A 9 9.14 6.13 -0.16
CA ILE A 9 9.52 4.79 -0.55
C ILE A 9 8.76 4.51 -1.85
N SER A 10 9.49 4.23 -2.93
CA SER A 10 8.86 3.89 -4.21
C SER A 10 9.29 2.49 -4.58
N VAL A 11 8.35 1.58 -4.71
CA VAL A 11 8.63 0.21 -5.10
C VAL A 11 7.60 -0.23 -6.13
N ASP A 12 7.94 -1.24 -6.92
CA ASP A 12 7.00 -1.77 -7.89
C ASP A 12 7.15 -3.28 -7.96
N GLN A 13 6.13 -3.94 -8.49
CA GLN A 13 6.09 -5.38 -8.57
C GLN A 13 5.30 -5.79 -9.81
N PHE A 14 5.87 -6.67 -10.63
CA PHE A 14 5.10 -7.30 -11.68
C PHE A 14 4.26 -8.42 -11.07
N ILE A 15 3.01 -8.51 -11.49
CA ILE A 15 2.08 -9.51 -10.98
C ILE A 15 1.46 -10.25 -12.16
N ALA A 16 1.54 -11.58 -12.14
CA ALA A 16 0.99 -12.41 -13.21
C ALA A 16 -0.51 -12.60 -13.01
N ALA A 17 -1.24 -11.49 -13.03
CA ALA A 17 -2.70 -11.47 -12.85
C ALA A 17 -3.23 -10.20 -13.50
N PRO A 18 -4.48 -10.20 -13.98
CA PRO A 18 -5.04 -9.01 -14.62
C PRO A 18 -5.28 -7.88 -13.60
N PRO A 19 -5.36 -6.62 -14.06
CA PRO A 19 -5.60 -5.49 -13.16
C PRO A 19 -6.80 -5.66 -12.24
N ALA A 20 -7.87 -6.30 -12.71
CA ALA A 20 -9.05 -6.52 -11.87
C ALA A 20 -8.72 -7.39 -10.65
N ALA A 21 -7.89 -8.41 -10.82
CA ALA A 21 -7.49 -9.27 -9.70
C ALA A 21 -6.60 -8.52 -8.71
N VAL A 22 -5.66 -7.73 -9.23
CA VAL A 22 -4.80 -6.91 -8.38
C VAL A 22 -5.63 -5.91 -7.60
N TRP A 23 -6.62 -5.28 -8.25
CA TRP A 23 -7.52 -4.34 -7.60
C TRP A 23 -8.28 -5.00 -6.45
N ARG A 24 -8.77 -6.20 -6.66
CA ARG A 24 -9.47 -6.95 -5.61
C ARG A 24 -8.54 -7.21 -4.42
N ALA A 25 -7.29 -7.59 -4.68
CA ALA A 25 -6.33 -7.84 -3.63
C ALA A 25 -6.07 -6.58 -2.79
N LEU A 26 -6.14 -5.41 -3.41
CA LEU A 26 -5.91 -4.13 -2.72
C LEU A 26 -7.13 -3.66 -1.93
N THR A 27 -8.35 -4.01 -2.35
CA THR A 27 -9.56 -3.36 -1.85
C THR A 27 -10.50 -4.27 -1.05
N GLU A 28 -10.32 -5.57 -1.11
CA GLU A 28 -11.20 -6.50 -0.38
C GLU A 28 -10.56 -6.90 0.95
N PRO A 29 -11.25 -6.71 2.07
CA PRO A 29 -10.67 -7.00 3.39
C PRO A 29 -10.12 -8.43 3.54
N GLU A 30 -10.83 -9.41 3.02
CA GLU A 30 -10.42 -10.80 3.13
C GLU A 30 -9.11 -11.05 2.42
N LEU A 31 -8.91 -10.42 1.26
CA LEU A 31 -7.69 -10.59 0.49
C LEU A 31 -6.56 -9.77 1.09
N LEU A 32 -6.85 -8.57 1.57
CA LEU A 32 -5.85 -7.71 2.21
C LEU A 32 -5.22 -8.42 3.41
N ALA A 33 -6.04 -9.13 4.18
CA ALA A 33 -5.56 -9.85 5.35
C ALA A 33 -4.60 -10.99 4.98
N ARG A 34 -4.68 -11.49 3.76
CA ARG A 34 -3.82 -12.59 3.32
C ARG A 34 -2.41 -12.14 2.97
N TRP A 35 -2.24 -10.89 2.56
CA TRP A 35 -0.90 -10.45 2.16
C TRP A 35 -0.35 -9.34 3.05
N TRP A 36 -1.18 -8.67 3.81
CA TRP A 36 -0.69 -7.55 4.64
C TRP A 36 -1.28 -7.54 6.05
N ALA A 37 -2.51 -7.06 6.20
CA ALA A 37 -3.09 -6.84 7.53
C ALA A 37 -4.59 -6.93 7.50
N ALA A 38 -5.18 -7.28 8.63
CA ALA A 38 -6.64 -7.31 8.76
C ALA A 38 -7.18 -5.89 8.94
N GLY A 39 -8.30 -5.60 8.31
CA GLY A 39 -8.96 -4.31 8.44
C GLY A 39 -10.16 -4.24 7.52
N ASP A 40 -11.05 -3.28 7.75
CA ASP A 40 -12.29 -3.16 6.97
C ASP A 40 -12.14 -2.16 5.83
N ILE A 41 -11.12 -2.32 5.02
CA ILE A 41 -10.85 -1.48 3.87
C ILE A 41 -12.01 -1.53 2.86
N ALA A 42 -12.25 -0.43 2.17
CA ALA A 42 -13.22 -0.36 1.08
C ALA A 42 -12.79 0.72 0.10
N ALA A 43 -13.08 0.50 -1.18
CA ALA A 43 -12.70 1.45 -2.22
C ALA A 43 -13.75 2.56 -2.34
N ALA A 44 -13.83 3.41 -1.33
CA ALA A 44 -14.79 4.51 -1.29
C ALA A 44 -14.12 5.71 -0.63
N VAL A 45 -14.09 6.84 -1.32
CA VAL A 45 -13.49 8.08 -0.80
C VAL A 45 -14.18 8.48 0.49
N GLY A 46 -13.38 8.80 1.51
CA GLY A 46 -13.89 9.18 2.83
C GLY A 46 -14.08 8.01 3.78
N HIS A 47 -13.96 6.77 3.29
CA HIS A 47 -14.10 5.61 4.15
C HIS A 47 -12.95 5.56 5.15
N ARG A 48 -13.26 5.46 6.42
CA ARG A 48 -12.27 5.35 7.50
C ARG A 48 -12.21 3.92 7.98
N PHE A 49 -11.00 3.43 8.17
CA PHE A 49 -10.80 2.06 8.59
C PHE A 49 -9.53 1.96 9.42
N HIS A 50 -9.32 0.80 10.03
CA HIS A 50 -8.11 0.54 10.80
C HIS A 50 -7.46 -0.73 10.29
N LEU A 51 -6.15 -0.76 10.31
CA LEU A 51 -5.38 -1.95 9.97
C LEU A 51 -4.70 -2.47 11.22
N ASP A 52 -4.84 -3.78 11.47
CA ASP A 52 -4.21 -4.38 12.64
C ASP A 52 -2.79 -4.77 12.27
N MET A 53 -1.83 -3.95 12.67
CA MET A 53 -0.43 -4.16 12.31
C MET A 53 0.28 -4.89 13.44
N PRO A 54 0.80 -6.11 13.19
CA PRO A 54 1.53 -6.85 14.21
C PRO A 54 2.66 -6.01 14.79
N GLY A 55 2.67 -5.90 16.11
CA GLY A 55 3.70 -5.12 16.80
C GLY A 55 3.41 -3.63 16.88
N TRP A 56 2.37 -3.14 16.19
CA TRP A 56 2.04 -1.71 16.18
C TRP A 56 0.64 -1.44 16.70
N GLY A 57 -0.26 -2.41 16.59
CA GLY A 57 -1.64 -2.22 17.00
C GLY A 57 -2.51 -1.74 15.86
N SER A 58 -3.59 -1.07 16.21
CA SER A 58 -4.59 -0.61 15.23
C SER A 58 -4.14 0.72 14.63
N VAL A 59 -3.99 0.75 13.31
CA VAL A 59 -3.51 1.93 12.60
C VAL A 59 -4.66 2.59 11.86
N PRO A 60 -4.96 3.88 12.13
CA PRO A 60 -6.09 4.55 11.46
C PRO A 60 -5.73 4.95 10.02
N CYS A 61 -6.69 4.77 9.13
CA CYS A 61 -6.53 5.07 7.71
C CYS A 61 -7.80 5.74 7.18
N GLU A 62 -7.65 6.51 6.12
CA GLU A 62 -8.79 7.12 5.44
C GLU A 62 -8.54 7.15 3.94
N VAL A 63 -9.51 6.69 3.16
CA VAL A 63 -9.41 6.67 1.70
C VAL A 63 -9.59 8.09 1.17
N VAL A 64 -8.66 8.55 0.36
CA VAL A 64 -8.69 9.91 -0.19
C VAL A 64 -8.85 9.96 -1.70
N GLU A 65 -8.55 8.88 -2.42
CA GLU A 65 -8.72 8.85 -3.86
C GLU A 65 -8.99 7.43 -4.34
N VAL A 66 -9.94 7.26 -5.26
CA VAL A 66 -10.25 5.96 -5.86
C VAL A 66 -10.49 6.14 -7.35
N GLU A 67 -9.70 5.47 -8.18
CA GLU A 67 -9.97 5.30 -9.60
C GLU A 67 -9.93 3.79 -9.83
N PRO A 68 -11.08 3.15 -10.00
CA PRO A 68 -11.14 1.67 -10.06
C PRO A 68 -10.16 1.06 -11.05
N GLU A 69 -9.41 0.08 -10.56
CA GLU A 69 -8.40 -0.66 -11.32
C GLU A 69 -7.24 0.20 -11.82
N ARG A 70 -7.08 1.42 -11.29
CA ARG A 70 -6.00 2.31 -11.71
C ARG A 70 -5.26 2.94 -10.55
N ARG A 71 -5.97 3.49 -9.56
CA ARG A 71 -5.33 4.25 -8.50
C ARG A 71 -6.14 4.19 -7.21
N PHE A 72 -5.45 3.94 -6.11
CA PHE A 72 -6.07 3.85 -4.79
C PHE A 72 -5.14 4.53 -3.80
N VAL A 73 -5.64 5.56 -3.12
CA VAL A 73 -4.82 6.34 -2.20
C VAL A 73 -5.52 6.42 -0.85
N TYR A 74 -4.81 6.13 0.21
CA TYR A 74 -5.33 6.32 1.55
C TYR A 74 -4.22 6.72 2.51
N THR A 75 -4.60 7.37 3.60
CA THR A 75 -3.65 7.73 4.64
C THR A 75 -3.36 6.50 5.49
N PHE A 76 -2.16 6.47 6.04
CA PHE A 76 -1.72 5.38 6.89
C PHE A 76 -1.08 6.06 8.09
N THR A 77 -1.78 6.12 9.18
CA THR A 77 -1.55 7.00 10.32
C THR A 77 -1.83 8.46 9.92
N GLU A 78 -1.55 9.40 10.79
CA GLU A 78 -1.76 10.80 10.49
C GLU A 78 -0.68 11.36 9.57
N ASN A 79 0.44 10.67 9.46
CA ASN A 79 1.62 11.24 8.83
C ASN A 79 1.97 10.68 7.46
N TRP A 80 1.47 9.52 7.13
CA TRP A 80 1.89 8.82 5.91
C TRP A 80 0.73 8.64 4.94
N THR A 81 1.08 8.49 3.66
CA THR A 81 0.10 8.24 2.60
C THR A 81 0.59 7.09 1.74
N LEU A 82 -0.27 6.16 1.44
CA LEU A 82 0.02 5.05 0.53
C LEU A 82 -0.70 5.29 -0.77
N THR A 83 0.05 5.34 -1.87
CA THR A 83 -0.50 5.52 -3.21
C THR A 83 -0.20 4.27 -4.01
N TRP A 84 -1.27 3.58 -4.40
CA TRP A 84 -1.17 2.38 -5.22
C TRP A 84 -1.58 2.72 -6.64
N THR A 85 -0.74 2.38 -7.61
CA THR A 85 -1.06 2.60 -9.03
C THR A 85 -1.00 1.25 -9.75
N VAL A 86 -2.07 0.94 -10.46
CA VAL A 86 -2.23 -0.34 -11.15
C VAL A 86 -2.14 -0.07 -12.65
N THR A 87 -1.19 -0.70 -13.31
CA THR A 87 -0.95 -0.47 -14.73
C THR A 87 -0.90 -1.80 -15.47
N PRO A 88 -1.72 -1.99 -16.52
CA PRO A 88 -1.62 -3.22 -17.31
C PRO A 88 -0.23 -3.36 -17.91
N GLU A 89 0.31 -4.57 -17.90
CA GLU A 89 1.61 -4.83 -18.51
C GLU A 89 1.56 -6.21 -19.15
N GLY A 90 1.48 -6.27 -20.46
CA GLY A 90 1.32 -7.54 -21.17
C GLY A 90 0.02 -8.21 -20.74
N THR A 91 0.12 -9.47 -20.32
CA THR A 91 -1.04 -10.20 -19.82
C THR A 91 -1.17 -10.09 -18.30
N GLY A 92 -0.29 -9.33 -17.68
CA GLY A 92 -0.31 -9.13 -16.23
C GLY A 92 -0.45 -7.67 -15.87
N THR A 93 0.10 -7.33 -14.71
CA THR A 93 -0.04 -6.00 -14.14
C THR A 93 1.28 -5.57 -13.50
N ARG A 94 1.62 -4.30 -13.64
CA ARG A 94 2.69 -3.73 -12.82
C ARG A 94 2.02 -2.87 -11.76
N LEU A 95 2.31 -3.19 -10.52
CA LEU A 95 1.79 -2.46 -9.38
C LEU A 95 2.87 -1.57 -8.82
N PHE A 96 2.55 -0.28 -8.66
CA PHE A 96 3.46 0.68 -8.05
C PHE A 96 2.93 1.10 -6.69
N LEU A 97 3.83 1.21 -5.71
CA LEU A 97 3.49 1.76 -4.41
C LEU A 97 4.41 2.93 -4.11
N GLU A 98 3.81 4.05 -3.70
CA GLU A 98 4.55 5.15 -3.13
C GLU A 98 4.07 5.33 -1.69
N HIS A 99 4.98 5.21 -0.73
CA HIS A 99 4.69 5.41 0.69
C HIS A 99 5.39 6.70 1.07
N SER A 100 4.61 7.76 1.21
CA SER A 100 5.13 9.11 1.38
C SER A 100 4.87 9.66 2.78
N GLY A 101 5.52 10.79 3.10
CA GLY A 101 5.32 11.48 4.36
C GLY A 101 6.40 11.23 5.39
N PHE A 102 7.48 10.51 5.03
CA PHE A 102 8.56 10.27 5.98
C PHE A 102 9.35 11.55 6.20
N ASP A 103 9.54 11.92 7.47
CA ASP A 103 10.33 13.08 7.85
C ASP A 103 11.65 12.57 8.38
N LEU A 104 12.71 12.71 7.60
CA LEU A 104 14.02 12.19 7.97
C LEU A 104 14.67 12.94 9.14
N ASP A 105 14.11 14.10 9.52
CA ASP A 105 14.60 14.81 10.68
C ASP A 105 14.03 14.23 11.98
N ASP A 106 12.98 13.41 11.87
CA ASP A 106 12.42 12.73 13.02
C ASP A 106 12.99 11.32 13.07
N LYS A 107 13.60 10.97 14.19
CA LYS A 107 14.27 9.68 14.31
C LYS A 107 13.33 8.50 14.11
N ARG A 108 12.12 8.56 14.63
CA ARG A 108 11.15 7.46 14.49
C ARG A 108 10.74 7.28 13.04
N SER A 109 10.53 8.39 12.34
CA SER A 109 10.16 8.37 10.93
C SER A 109 11.31 7.84 10.09
N ARG A 110 12.54 8.25 10.40
CA ARG A 110 13.73 7.78 9.67
C ARG A 110 13.93 6.28 9.87
N ASP A 111 13.76 5.79 11.10
CA ASP A 111 13.90 4.36 11.38
C ASP A 111 12.84 3.56 10.63
N ALA A 112 11.61 4.07 10.60
CA ALA A 112 10.52 3.43 9.87
C ALA A 112 10.82 3.38 8.38
N PHE A 113 11.33 4.48 7.82
CA PHE A 113 11.69 4.54 6.41
C PHE A 113 12.71 3.45 6.06
N GLU A 114 13.73 3.31 6.89
CA GLU A 114 14.80 2.33 6.65
C GLU A 114 14.33 0.90 6.71
N ARG A 115 13.30 0.62 7.51
CA ARG A 115 12.78 -0.73 7.62
C ARG A 115 11.70 -1.04 6.62
N MET A 116 10.85 -0.09 6.33
CA MET A 116 9.66 -0.34 5.52
C MET A 116 9.95 -0.50 4.03
N GLY A 117 11.00 0.17 3.53
CA GLY A 117 11.37 0.03 2.14
C GLY A 117 11.68 -1.43 1.78
N PRO A 118 12.66 -2.05 2.47
CA PRO A 118 12.94 -3.46 2.23
C PRO A 118 11.75 -4.37 2.55
N GLY A 119 10.95 -4.03 3.57
CA GLY A 119 9.77 -4.81 3.92
C GLY A 119 8.75 -4.84 2.79
N TRP A 120 8.47 -3.70 2.19
CA TRP A 120 7.57 -3.64 1.04
C TRP A 120 8.12 -4.44 -0.14
N ARG A 121 9.37 -4.19 -0.48
CA ARG A 121 9.98 -4.79 -1.67
C ARG A 121 10.19 -6.30 -1.54
N ASP A 122 10.69 -6.75 -0.40
CA ASP A 122 11.17 -8.12 -0.26
C ASP A 122 10.16 -9.07 0.37
N THR A 123 9.14 -8.56 1.05
CA THR A 123 8.18 -9.39 1.78
C THR A 123 6.74 -9.13 1.39
N VAL A 124 6.29 -7.90 1.50
CA VAL A 124 4.85 -7.58 1.38
C VAL A 124 4.36 -7.64 -0.06
N LEU A 125 5.05 -6.97 -0.98
CA LEU A 125 4.62 -6.99 -2.38
C LEU A 125 4.70 -8.38 -3.01
N PRO A 126 5.71 -9.20 -2.72
CA PRO A 126 5.70 -10.57 -3.23
C PRO A 126 4.51 -11.39 -2.71
N ARG A 127 4.07 -11.15 -1.47
CA ARG A 127 2.87 -11.81 -0.94
C ARG A 127 1.63 -11.38 -1.69
N LEU A 128 1.51 -10.07 -1.94
CA LEU A 128 0.38 -9.53 -2.69
C LEU A 128 0.34 -10.16 -4.08
N ALA A 129 1.49 -10.27 -4.73
CA ALA A 129 1.58 -10.86 -6.06
C ALA A 129 1.08 -12.31 -6.04
N GLY A 130 1.43 -13.07 -5.01
CA GLY A 130 0.97 -14.44 -4.87
C GLY A 130 -0.53 -14.54 -4.66
N VAL A 131 -1.08 -13.67 -3.83
CA VAL A 131 -2.53 -13.65 -3.57
C VAL A 131 -3.30 -13.27 -4.83
N ALA A 132 -2.86 -12.21 -5.53
CA ALA A 132 -3.54 -11.78 -6.75
C ALA A 132 -3.51 -12.85 -7.84
N ALA A 133 -2.41 -13.59 -7.95
CA ALA A 133 -2.27 -14.63 -8.96
C ALA A 133 -3.21 -15.83 -8.70
N GLU A 134 -3.72 -15.97 -7.48
CA GLU A 134 -4.66 -17.04 -7.15
C GLU A 134 -6.11 -16.65 -7.41
N ILE A 135 -6.37 -15.40 -7.72
CA ILE A 135 -7.73 -14.92 -7.95
C ILE A 135 -8.15 -15.26 -9.37
N GLU A 136 -9.31 -15.83 -9.52
CA GLU A 136 -9.82 -16.18 -10.83
C GLU A 136 -10.84 -15.19 -11.34
#